data_673a035f53e5caa88a9549fedf194a6a
#
_entry.id   673a035f53e5caa88a9549fedf194a6a
#
_cell.length_a   1.000
_cell.length_b   1.000
_cell.length_c   1.000
_cell.angle_alpha   90.00
_cell.angle_beta   90.00
_cell.angle_gamma   90.00
#
_symmetry.space_group_name_H-M   'P 1'
#
loop_
_entity.id
_entity.type
_entity.pdbx_description
1 polymer ?
#
loop_
_entity_poly.entity_id
_entity_poly.type
_entity_poly.pdbx_seq_one_letter_code
_entity_poly.pdbx_strand_id
1 'polypeptide(L)'
;MWGLMFWLLPFLVLSAAPTALDASASSQPAARGFDLRWSRVATPKPGSPRAIGQPGAGCVQGAVALPLRGPGWTVVHPERHREFGHPDLLTYVRELASRARREKLGLLCVGDLGQPRGGPMPTGHRSHQIGLDIDLWYGPPAKPLTSGSTAMPPTMVDLRTGKLLSAWNDRVARLIEAAAASPAVDRIFVHPAIKRALCQDKGRAGPWLQRVRPWWGHHDHFHVRLRCPTGDTDCKEPQPLPAGPGCDASLDWWFSEDARATAAKRGPPGEGAPAMPEQCESVLEEEGQPKTKAP
;
A
#
# COMPACT_ATOMS: atom_id res chain seq x y z
N MET A 1 26.85 54.31 -70.59
CA MET A 1 27.94 53.85 -69.73
C MET A 1 27.79 54.58 -68.42
N TRP A 2 27.15 53.99 -67.45
CA TRP A 2 26.84 54.60 -66.16
C TRP A 2 27.40 53.72 -65.08
N GLY A 3 28.36 54.26 -64.29
CA GLY A 3 28.98 53.58 -63.17
C GLY A 3 28.15 53.71 -61.87
N LEU A 4 27.84 52.64 -61.25
CA LEU A 4 27.19 52.57 -59.93
C LEU A 4 28.25 52.58 -58.86
N MET A 5 28.24 53.66 -58.09
CA MET A 5 29.07 53.85 -56.91
C MET A 5 28.42 53.18 -55.68
N PHE A 6 29.01 52.11 -55.15
CA PHE A 6 28.55 51.47 -53.91
C PHE A 6 29.17 52.17 -52.69
N TRP A 7 28.29 52.70 -51.82
CA TRP A 7 28.65 53.22 -50.51
C TRP A 7 28.68 52.06 -49.47
N LEU A 8 29.86 51.82 -48.90
CA LEU A 8 30.04 50.91 -47.76
C LEU A 8 29.83 51.70 -46.46
N LEU A 9 28.74 51.39 -45.70
CA LEU A 9 28.54 51.83 -44.33
C LEU A 9 29.18 50.84 -43.38
N PRO A 10 29.90 51.24 -42.35
CA PRO A 10 30.44 50.33 -41.33
C PRO A 10 29.34 49.98 -40.31
N PHE A 11 29.06 48.69 -40.17
CA PHE A 11 28.23 48.18 -39.08
C PHE A 11 29.02 48.24 -37.77
N LEU A 12 28.55 49.07 -36.83
CA LEU A 12 28.99 49.01 -35.42
C LEU A 12 28.33 47.80 -34.76
N VAL A 13 29.13 46.79 -34.43
CA VAL A 13 28.69 45.68 -33.61
C VAL A 13 28.79 46.14 -32.16
N LEU A 14 27.66 46.44 -31.53
CA LEU A 14 27.58 46.59 -30.08
C LEU A 14 27.65 45.15 -29.43
N SER A 15 28.79 44.85 -28.81
CA SER A 15 28.90 43.69 -27.93
C SER A 15 28.12 43.96 -26.63
N ALA A 16 26.96 43.34 -26.51
CA ALA A 16 26.25 43.26 -25.23
C ALA A 16 26.92 42.14 -24.38
N ALA A 17 27.47 42.50 -23.23
CA ALA A 17 27.93 41.53 -22.24
C ALA A 17 26.75 40.72 -21.70
N PRO A 18 26.90 39.40 -21.48
CA PRO A 18 25.86 38.62 -20.86
C PRO A 18 25.73 38.99 -19.39
N THR A 19 24.59 39.52 -19.01
CA THR A 19 24.17 39.66 -17.61
C THR A 19 24.11 38.26 -16.98
N ALA A 20 24.88 38.06 -15.92
CA ALA A 20 24.81 36.86 -15.10
C ALA A 20 23.37 36.71 -14.54
N LEU A 21 22.61 35.76 -15.07
CA LEU A 21 21.38 35.29 -14.47
C LEU A 21 21.75 34.51 -13.21
N ASP A 22 21.38 35.06 -12.06
CA ASP A 22 21.39 34.38 -10.79
C ASP A 22 20.69 33.03 -10.94
N ALA A 23 21.47 31.98 -11.02
CA ALA A 23 20.99 30.61 -10.90
C ALA A 23 20.66 30.37 -9.42
N SER A 24 19.48 30.84 -8.99
CA SER A 24 18.83 30.30 -7.82
C SER A 24 18.55 28.84 -8.13
N ALA A 25 19.50 27.98 -7.81
CA ALA A 25 19.31 26.54 -7.81
C ALA A 25 18.20 26.25 -6.82
N SER A 26 16.96 26.13 -7.32
CA SER A 26 15.89 25.45 -6.61
C SER A 26 16.39 24.04 -6.37
N SER A 27 16.83 23.77 -5.15
CA SER A 27 17.15 22.43 -4.70
C SER A 27 15.88 21.59 -4.77
N GLN A 28 15.61 20.98 -5.91
CA GLN A 28 14.65 19.90 -5.98
C GLN A 28 15.12 18.84 -4.99
N PRO A 29 14.26 18.40 -4.03
CA PRO A 29 14.66 17.32 -3.15
C PRO A 29 15.04 16.14 -4.03
N ALA A 30 16.27 15.66 -3.89
CA ALA A 30 16.76 14.47 -4.57
C ALA A 30 15.68 13.38 -4.41
N ALA A 31 15.36 12.67 -5.50
CA ALA A 31 14.47 11.52 -5.45
C ALA A 31 14.93 10.64 -4.29
N ARG A 32 14.13 10.60 -3.20
CA ARG A 32 14.52 9.91 -1.98
C ARG A 32 14.59 8.43 -2.34
N GLY A 33 15.82 7.93 -2.42
CA GLY A 33 16.07 6.50 -2.52
C GLY A 33 15.34 5.79 -1.38
N PHE A 34 14.99 4.54 -1.61
CA PHE A 34 14.29 3.73 -0.61
C PHE A 34 15.12 3.65 0.67
N ASP A 35 14.56 4.10 1.81
CA ASP A 35 15.28 4.06 3.09
C ASP A 35 15.31 2.63 3.65
N LEU A 36 16.39 1.92 3.34
CA LEU A 36 16.61 0.54 3.75
C LEU A 36 16.82 0.37 5.26
N ARG A 37 16.99 1.45 6.04
CA ARG A 37 17.15 1.36 7.50
C ARG A 37 15.94 0.63 8.11
N TRP A 38 14.74 0.91 7.64
CA TRP A 38 13.49 0.30 8.14
C TRP A 38 13.46 -1.22 7.99
N SER A 39 13.96 -1.75 6.89
CA SER A 39 13.98 -3.20 6.62
C SER A 39 15.10 -3.96 7.35
N ARG A 40 16.01 -3.25 7.98
CA ARG A 40 17.11 -3.84 8.77
C ARG A 40 16.79 -3.95 10.25
N VAL A 41 15.73 -3.30 10.70
CA VAL A 41 15.30 -3.36 12.11
C VAL A 41 14.66 -4.71 12.39
N ALA A 42 15.19 -5.41 13.41
CA ALA A 42 14.73 -6.75 13.76
C ALA A 42 13.64 -6.75 14.83
N THR A 43 13.47 -5.67 15.60
CA THR A 43 12.57 -5.63 16.76
C THR A 43 11.69 -4.40 16.77
N PRO A 44 10.45 -4.49 17.28
CA PRO A 44 9.59 -3.34 17.51
C PRO A 44 10.23 -2.29 18.40
N LYS A 45 9.87 -1.03 18.21
CA LYS A 45 10.17 0.05 19.17
C LYS A 45 9.30 -0.15 20.41
N PRO A 46 9.87 -0.28 21.62
CA PRO A 46 9.09 -0.38 22.83
C PRO A 46 8.23 0.86 23.09
N GLY A 47 7.18 0.70 23.89
CA GLY A 47 6.29 1.78 24.30
C GLY A 47 4.81 1.49 24.04
N SER A 48 3.95 2.42 24.38
CA SER A 48 2.51 2.32 24.09
C SER A 48 2.29 2.21 22.59
N PRO A 49 1.35 1.37 22.14
CA PRO A 49 1.04 1.26 20.73
C PRO A 49 0.59 2.59 20.12
N ARG A 50 1.20 2.98 19.00
CA ARG A 50 0.87 4.21 18.26
C ARG A 50 1.11 3.98 16.77
N ALA A 51 0.12 4.28 15.95
CA ALA A 51 0.26 4.42 14.52
C ALA A 51 0.59 5.89 14.22
N ILE A 52 1.70 6.17 13.54
CA ILE A 52 2.19 7.53 13.32
C ILE A 52 2.20 7.84 11.84
N GLY A 53 1.49 8.90 11.43
CA GLY A 53 1.38 9.31 10.03
C GLY A 53 0.26 8.62 9.29
N GLN A 54 0.46 8.35 8.01
CA GLN A 54 -0.53 7.74 7.12
C GLN A 54 0.00 6.43 6.52
N PRO A 55 -0.86 5.57 5.98
CA PRO A 55 -0.46 4.23 5.52
C PRO A 55 0.73 4.17 4.57
N GLY A 56 0.92 5.21 3.74
CA GLY A 56 2.02 5.30 2.76
C GLY A 56 3.19 6.20 3.18
N ALA A 57 3.11 6.83 4.36
CA ALA A 57 4.19 7.65 4.93
C ALA A 57 4.02 7.72 6.44
N GLY A 58 4.61 6.78 7.15
CA GLY A 58 4.48 6.68 8.59
C GLY A 58 5.26 5.52 9.18
N CYS A 59 5.03 5.27 10.45
CA CYS A 59 5.69 4.23 11.24
C CYS A 59 4.78 3.75 12.36
N VAL A 60 5.20 2.72 13.09
CA VAL A 60 4.46 2.19 14.24
C VAL A 60 5.40 1.97 15.44
N GLN A 61 5.01 2.50 16.60
CA GLN A 61 5.60 2.20 17.89
C GLN A 61 4.76 1.15 18.60
N GLY A 62 5.36 0.32 19.44
CA GLY A 62 4.63 -0.70 20.20
C GLY A 62 3.97 -1.77 19.33
N ALA A 63 4.48 -2.00 18.11
CA ALA A 63 4.00 -3.08 17.28
C ALA A 63 4.23 -4.43 17.94
N VAL A 64 3.37 -5.40 17.62
CA VAL A 64 3.47 -6.77 18.11
C VAL A 64 3.50 -7.74 16.93
N ALA A 65 4.22 -8.85 17.09
CA ALA A 65 4.26 -9.90 16.09
C ALA A 65 2.99 -10.74 16.12
N LEU A 66 2.39 -11.00 14.98
CA LEU A 66 1.38 -12.04 14.83
C LEU A 66 2.08 -13.40 14.92
N PRO A 67 1.67 -14.32 15.82
CA PRO A 67 2.21 -15.68 15.81
C PRO A 67 2.06 -16.30 14.41
N LEU A 68 3.11 -16.96 13.94
CA LEU A 68 3.16 -17.53 12.57
C LEU A 68 2.02 -18.49 12.29
N ARG A 69 1.45 -19.09 13.33
CA ARG A 69 0.28 -19.96 13.27
C ARG A 69 -0.64 -19.69 14.45
N GLY A 70 -1.95 -19.85 14.23
CA GLY A 70 -2.94 -19.72 15.27
C GLY A 70 -4.27 -20.36 14.91
N PRO A 71 -5.27 -20.27 15.81
CA PRO A 71 -6.58 -20.85 15.57
C PRO A 71 -7.30 -20.22 14.39
N GLY A 72 -7.05 -20.72 13.16
CA GLY A 72 -7.71 -20.27 11.93
C GLY A 72 -6.85 -19.38 11.04
N TRP A 73 -5.57 -19.19 11.32
CA TRP A 73 -4.64 -18.51 10.42
C TRP A 73 -3.27 -19.18 10.35
N THR A 74 -2.56 -18.87 9.28
CA THR A 74 -1.13 -19.12 9.11
C THR A 74 -0.51 -17.94 8.39
N VAL A 75 0.67 -17.48 8.85
CA VAL A 75 1.47 -16.49 8.14
C VAL A 75 2.16 -17.20 6.97
N VAL A 76 2.03 -16.62 5.78
CA VAL A 76 2.75 -17.03 4.59
C VAL A 76 3.97 -16.12 4.42
N HIS A 77 5.10 -16.63 3.96
CA HIS A 77 6.36 -15.87 3.83
C HIS A 77 6.93 -15.29 5.15
N PRO A 78 7.04 -16.12 6.22
CA PRO A 78 7.61 -15.65 7.51
C PRO A 78 9.07 -15.18 7.36
N GLU A 79 9.76 -15.61 6.30
CA GLU A 79 11.13 -15.19 5.98
C GLU A 79 11.26 -13.71 5.63
N ARG A 80 10.13 -13.05 5.31
CA ARG A 80 10.11 -11.60 5.02
C ARG A 80 10.15 -10.74 6.28
N HIS A 81 9.90 -11.33 7.46
CA HIS A 81 9.84 -10.62 8.74
C HIS A 81 8.87 -9.44 8.72
N ARG A 82 7.65 -9.69 8.22
CA ARG A 82 6.58 -8.69 8.02
C ARG A 82 5.28 -9.07 8.73
N GLU A 83 5.37 -9.82 9.80
CA GLU A 83 4.25 -10.25 10.64
C GLU A 83 3.90 -9.26 11.75
N PHE A 84 4.43 -8.04 11.74
CA PHE A 84 4.25 -7.05 12.80
C PHE A 84 3.12 -6.06 12.47
N GLY A 85 2.38 -5.65 13.50
CA GLY A 85 1.33 -4.66 13.38
C GLY A 85 0.92 -4.04 14.70
N HIS A 86 0.07 -3.05 14.62
CA HIS A 86 -0.60 -2.48 15.78
C HIS A 86 -1.45 -3.57 16.48
N PRO A 87 -1.57 -3.61 17.82
CA PRO A 87 -2.38 -4.62 18.52
C PRO A 87 -3.83 -4.75 18.00
N ASP A 88 -4.45 -3.65 17.57
CA ASP A 88 -5.79 -3.66 16.99
C ASP A 88 -5.86 -4.47 15.69
N LEU A 89 -4.79 -4.40 14.87
CA LEU A 89 -4.71 -5.21 13.66
C LEU A 89 -4.65 -6.70 14.00
N LEU A 90 -3.89 -7.09 15.03
CA LEU A 90 -3.82 -8.48 15.46
C LEU A 90 -5.15 -8.96 16.08
N THR A 91 -5.85 -8.08 16.77
CA THR A 91 -7.20 -8.36 17.27
C THR A 91 -8.15 -8.62 16.12
N TYR A 92 -8.16 -7.76 15.11
CA TYR A 92 -8.93 -7.95 13.89
C TYR A 92 -8.64 -9.30 13.21
N VAL A 93 -7.35 -9.68 13.07
CA VAL A 93 -6.99 -10.98 12.47
C VAL A 93 -7.58 -12.15 13.25
N ARG A 94 -7.50 -12.12 14.59
CA ARG A 94 -8.04 -13.18 15.45
C ARG A 94 -9.57 -13.28 15.33
N GLU A 95 -10.25 -12.15 15.31
CA GLU A 95 -11.71 -12.09 15.15
C GLU A 95 -12.15 -12.61 13.79
N LEU A 96 -11.49 -12.17 12.70
CA LEU A 96 -11.77 -12.64 11.36
C LEU A 96 -11.49 -14.14 11.22
N ALA A 97 -10.38 -14.64 11.77
CA ALA A 97 -10.05 -16.06 11.77
C ALA A 97 -11.10 -16.90 12.53
N SER A 98 -11.55 -16.41 13.69
CA SER A 98 -12.63 -17.04 14.46
C SER A 98 -13.93 -17.10 13.66
N ARG A 99 -14.31 -16.00 13.00
CA ARG A 99 -15.47 -15.93 12.13
C ARG A 99 -15.33 -16.87 10.93
N ALA A 100 -14.19 -16.84 10.23
CA ALA A 100 -13.94 -17.70 9.09
C ALA A 100 -14.08 -19.19 9.42
N ARG A 101 -13.62 -19.59 10.62
CA ARG A 101 -13.81 -20.96 11.11
C ARG A 101 -15.27 -21.30 11.35
N ARG A 102 -16.01 -20.45 12.07
CA ARG A 102 -17.46 -20.67 12.33
C ARG A 102 -18.27 -20.77 11.04
N GLU A 103 -17.97 -19.91 10.07
CA GLU A 103 -18.68 -19.84 8.79
C GLU A 103 -18.11 -20.76 7.71
N LYS A 104 -17.12 -21.59 8.04
CA LYS A 104 -16.45 -22.54 7.14
C LYS A 104 -15.84 -21.86 5.89
N LEU A 105 -15.27 -20.67 6.07
CA LEU A 105 -14.61 -19.90 5.01
C LEU A 105 -13.16 -20.32 4.76
N GLY A 106 -12.63 -21.25 5.55
CA GLY A 106 -11.29 -21.79 5.43
C GLY A 106 -10.27 -21.12 6.35
N LEU A 107 -9.01 -21.50 6.14
CA LEU A 107 -7.86 -20.95 6.86
C LEU A 107 -7.51 -19.59 6.28
N LEU A 108 -7.28 -18.60 7.14
CA LEU A 108 -6.71 -17.33 6.70
C LEU A 108 -5.21 -17.52 6.39
N CYS A 109 -4.84 -17.26 5.16
CA CYS A 109 -3.44 -17.19 4.74
C CYS A 109 -3.00 -15.73 4.81
N VAL A 110 -2.28 -15.40 5.87
CA VAL A 110 -1.87 -14.05 6.20
C VAL A 110 -0.56 -13.74 5.51
N GLY A 111 -0.58 -12.76 4.62
CA GLY A 111 0.58 -12.21 3.93
C GLY A 111 1.31 -11.17 4.78
N ASP A 112 1.73 -10.09 4.11
CA ASP A 112 2.46 -9.03 4.79
C ASP A 112 1.51 -8.16 5.64
N LEU A 113 1.88 -7.90 6.90
CA LEU A 113 1.30 -6.88 7.76
C LEU A 113 2.19 -5.63 7.72
N GLY A 114 3.30 -5.65 8.41
CA GLY A 114 4.26 -4.57 8.49
C GLY A 114 5.61 -5.06 9.02
N GLN A 115 6.61 -4.20 8.88
CA GLN A 115 7.92 -4.39 9.50
C GLN A 115 7.84 -4.10 11.01
N PRO A 116 8.83 -4.50 11.83
CA PRO A 116 8.78 -4.35 13.29
C PRO A 116 8.50 -2.92 13.79
N ARG A 117 8.91 -1.91 13.04
CA ARG A 117 8.66 -0.48 13.33
C ARG A 117 7.86 0.20 12.23
N GLY A 118 7.25 -0.56 11.31
CA GLY A 118 6.59 -0.02 10.14
C GLY A 118 7.57 0.58 9.15
N GLY A 119 7.23 1.76 8.62
CA GLY A 119 8.05 2.45 7.63
C GLY A 119 8.02 1.82 6.24
N PRO A 120 8.73 2.42 5.26
CA PRO A 120 8.73 1.96 3.88
C PRO A 120 9.36 0.58 3.71
N MET A 121 8.72 -0.27 2.92
CA MET A 121 9.22 -1.60 2.57
C MET A 121 10.02 -1.58 1.27
N PRO A 122 11.11 -2.35 1.14
CA PRO A 122 11.97 -2.32 -0.04
C PRO A 122 11.30 -2.86 -1.31
N THR A 123 10.27 -3.67 -1.17
CA THR A 123 9.57 -4.32 -2.28
C THR A 123 8.07 -4.46 -2.02
N GLY A 124 7.28 -4.38 -3.07
CA GLY A 124 5.88 -4.81 -3.10
C GLY A 124 4.86 -3.77 -2.70
N HIS A 125 5.08 -3.04 -1.63
CA HIS A 125 4.03 -2.24 -1.00
C HIS A 125 4.31 -0.74 -1.01
N ARG A 126 3.24 0.05 -1.20
CA ARG A 126 3.23 1.52 -1.06
C ARG A 126 2.61 1.97 0.27
N SER A 127 2.14 1.03 1.07
CA SER A 127 1.52 1.23 2.38
C SER A 127 2.08 0.23 3.39
N HIS A 128 1.32 -0.22 4.38
CA HIS A 128 1.77 -1.09 5.47
C HIS A 128 2.76 -0.42 6.45
N GLN A 129 2.86 0.92 6.43
CA GLN A 129 3.90 1.60 7.19
C GLN A 129 3.50 1.92 8.63
N ILE A 130 2.20 1.98 8.94
CA ILE A 130 1.70 2.38 10.26
C ILE A 130 1.13 1.20 11.08
N GLY A 131 1.33 -0.03 10.61
CA GLY A 131 0.89 -1.25 11.31
C GLY A 131 -0.62 -1.49 11.29
N LEU A 132 -1.38 -0.87 10.40
CA LEU A 132 -2.85 -1.00 10.27
C LEU A 132 -3.30 -1.63 8.95
N ASP A 133 -2.38 -2.11 8.15
CA ASP A 133 -2.63 -2.77 6.87
C ASP A 133 -2.28 -4.28 6.95
N ILE A 134 -3.01 -5.11 6.23
CA ILE A 134 -2.74 -6.53 6.10
C ILE A 134 -3.16 -7.07 4.74
N ASP A 135 -2.33 -7.91 4.15
CA ASP A 135 -2.67 -8.69 2.96
C ASP A 135 -3.18 -10.08 3.35
N LEU A 136 -4.32 -10.45 2.83
CA LEU A 136 -4.93 -11.76 3.03
C LEU A 136 -5.07 -12.46 1.68
N TRP A 137 -4.44 -13.64 1.53
CA TRP A 137 -4.59 -14.43 0.31
C TRP A 137 -6.03 -14.94 0.18
N TYR A 138 -6.53 -15.03 -1.02
CA TYR A 138 -7.88 -15.53 -1.29
C TYR A 138 -8.09 -17.00 -0.92
N GLY A 139 -7.01 -17.71 -0.67
CA GLY A 139 -7.03 -19.11 -0.24
C GLY A 139 -5.62 -19.65 -0.02
N PRO A 140 -5.51 -20.88 0.48
CA PRO A 140 -4.25 -21.54 0.65
C PRO A 140 -3.59 -21.81 -0.71
N PRO A 141 -2.26 -21.84 -0.77
CA PRO A 141 -1.56 -22.24 -1.98
C PRO A 141 -1.87 -23.69 -2.35
N ALA A 142 -1.73 -24.02 -3.63
CA ALA A 142 -1.98 -25.38 -4.13
C ALA A 142 -1.04 -26.44 -3.49
N LYS A 143 0.15 -26.01 -3.06
CA LYS A 143 1.12 -26.86 -2.34
C LYS A 143 1.21 -26.43 -0.88
N PRO A 144 1.39 -27.36 0.07
CA PRO A 144 1.58 -27.01 1.46
C PRO A 144 2.77 -26.05 1.66
N LEU A 145 2.59 -25.08 2.57
CA LEU A 145 3.66 -24.17 2.99
C LEU A 145 4.68 -24.95 3.80
N THR A 146 5.87 -25.14 3.26
CA THR A 146 7.04 -25.65 3.97
C THR A 146 8.03 -24.51 4.17
N SER A 147 8.92 -24.63 5.14
CA SER A 147 10.01 -23.66 5.35
C SER A 147 10.81 -23.49 4.05
N GLY A 148 11.00 -22.24 3.60
CA GLY A 148 11.65 -21.93 2.31
C GLY A 148 10.76 -22.13 1.08
N SER A 149 9.47 -22.37 1.25
CA SER A 149 8.53 -22.50 0.16
C SER A 149 8.36 -21.18 -0.60
N THR A 150 8.49 -21.22 -1.94
CA THR A 150 8.10 -20.14 -2.86
C THR A 150 6.63 -20.24 -3.25
N ALA A 151 5.79 -20.74 -2.36
CA ALA A 151 4.37 -20.92 -2.64
C ALA A 151 3.71 -19.58 -2.98
N MET A 152 2.98 -19.59 -4.09
CA MET A 152 2.22 -18.43 -4.55
C MET A 152 0.76 -18.59 -4.17
N PRO A 153 0.07 -17.47 -3.86
CA PRO A 153 -1.37 -17.50 -3.65
C PRO A 153 -2.11 -17.92 -4.93
N PRO A 154 -3.32 -18.49 -4.78
CA PRO A 154 -4.18 -18.73 -5.94
C PRO A 154 -4.60 -17.39 -6.54
N THR A 155 -4.35 -17.21 -7.83
CA THR A 155 -4.82 -16.01 -8.54
C THR A 155 -6.31 -16.13 -8.87
N MET A 156 -7.06 -15.04 -8.67
CA MET A 156 -8.49 -14.96 -8.95
C MET A 156 -8.79 -14.38 -10.33
N VAL A 157 -7.80 -13.74 -10.95
CA VAL A 157 -7.99 -13.00 -12.21
C VAL A 157 -6.88 -13.34 -13.19
N ASP A 158 -7.25 -13.65 -14.41
CA ASP A 158 -6.31 -13.70 -15.55
C ASP A 158 -5.91 -12.25 -15.90
N LEU A 159 -4.70 -11.85 -15.60
CA LEU A 159 -4.20 -10.49 -15.84
C LEU A 159 -4.15 -10.11 -17.31
N ARG A 160 -4.06 -11.08 -18.22
CA ARG A 160 -4.04 -10.83 -19.66
C ARG A 160 -5.43 -10.48 -20.20
N THR A 161 -6.47 -11.11 -19.68
CA THR A 161 -7.85 -10.92 -20.16
C THR A 161 -8.71 -10.09 -19.22
N GLY A 162 -8.27 -9.88 -17.98
CA GLY A 162 -9.06 -9.24 -16.92
C GLY A 162 -10.27 -10.06 -16.44
N LYS A 163 -10.37 -11.35 -16.84
CA LYS A 163 -11.49 -12.21 -16.48
C LYS A 163 -11.21 -12.97 -15.18
N LEU A 164 -12.28 -13.27 -14.45
CA LEU A 164 -12.20 -14.14 -13.28
C LEU A 164 -11.84 -15.57 -13.69
N LEU A 165 -11.00 -16.20 -12.91
CA LEU A 165 -10.61 -17.61 -13.03
C LEU A 165 -11.53 -18.50 -12.19
N SER A 166 -11.49 -19.81 -12.40
CA SER A 166 -12.28 -20.80 -11.66
C SER A 166 -11.99 -20.85 -10.16
N ALA A 167 -10.84 -20.31 -9.74
CA ALA A 167 -10.50 -20.14 -8.31
C ALA A 167 -11.42 -19.14 -7.58
N TRP A 168 -12.00 -18.17 -8.30
CA TRP A 168 -13.04 -17.30 -7.77
C TRP A 168 -14.35 -18.08 -7.52
N ASN A 169 -14.83 -18.05 -6.31
CA ASN A 169 -16.02 -18.79 -5.91
C ASN A 169 -16.75 -18.12 -4.74
N ASP A 170 -17.90 -18.65 -4.36
CA ASP A 170 -18.76 -18.16 -3.26
C ASP A 170 -18.01 -18.03 -1.93
N ARG A 171 -17.15 -18.99 -1.58
CA ARG A 171 -16.36 -18.95 -0.34
C ARG A 171 -15.44 -17.72 -0.30
N VAL A 172 -14.79 -17.37 -1.42
CA VAL A 172 -13.92 -16.19 -1.53
C VAL A 172 -14.73 -14.90 -1.37
N ALA A 173 -15.88 -14.81 -2.05
CA ALA A 173 -16.78 -13.66 -1.93
C ALA A 173 -17.24 -13.46 -0.47
N ARG A 174 -17.65 -14.53 0.21
CA ARG A 174 -18.04 -14.50 1.63
C ARG A 174 -16.90 -14.14 2.56
N LEU A 175 -15.67 -14.54 2.25
CA LEU A 175 -14.51 -14.16 3.05
C LEU A 175 -14.25 -12.65 2.98
N ILE A 176 -14.37 -12.04 1.79
CA ILE A 176 -14.24 -10.58 1.62
C ILE A 176 -15.38 -9.85 2.36
N GLU A 177 -16.60 -10.33 2.26
CA GLU A 177 -17.76 -9.80 2.99
C GLU A 177 -17.54 -9.87 4.50
N ALA A 178 -17.10 -11.02 5.01
CA ALA A 178 -16.79 -11.22 6.42
C ALA A 178 -15.69 -10.25 6.90
N ALA A 179 -14.65 -10.05 6.10
CA ALA A 179 -13.58 -9.11 6.39
C ALA A 179 -14.09 -7.67 6.43
N ALA A 180 -14.92 -7.26 5.45
CA ALA A 180 -15.47 -5.91 5.34
C ALA A 180 -16.52 -5.57 6.40
N ALA A 181 -17.14 -6.56 7.04
CA ALA A 181 -18.20 -6.35 8.03
C ALA A 181 -17.69 -5.77 9.37
N SER A 182 -16.39 -5.93 9.69
CA SER A 182 -15.83 -5.36 10.92
C SER A 182 -15.88 -3.84 10.93
N PRO A 183 -16.36 -3.20 12.01
CA PRO A 183 -16.37 -1.74 12.12
C PRO A 183 -14.94 -1.14 12.14
N ALA A 184 -13.93 -1.92 12.54
CA ALA A 184 -12.54 -1.50 12.53
C ALA A 184 -11.99 -1.27 11.11
N VAL A 185 -12.62 -1.85 10.08
CA VAL A 185 -12.15 -1.73 8.70
C VAL A 185 -12.54 -0.38 8.11
N ASP A 186 -11.54 0.37 7.64
CA ASP A 186 -11.75 1.54 6.80
C ASP A 186 -12.07 1.12 5.37
N ARG A 187 -11.17 0.36 4.73
CA ARG A 187 -11.37 -0.14 3.36
C ARG A 187 -10.66 -1.45 3.08
N ILE A 188 -11.10 -2.10 2.01
CA ILE A 188 -10.47 -3.30 1.47
C ILE A 188 -10.19 -3.06 -0.01
N PHE A 189 -8.97 -3.31 -0.45
CA PHE A 189 -8.61 -3.24 -1.86
C PHE A 189 -8.67 -4.63 -2.50
N VAL A 190 -9.33 -4.70 -3.65
CA VAL A 190 -9.45 -5.90 -4.47
C VAL A 190 -9.20 -5.55 -5.94
N HIS A 191 -8.90 -6.54 -6.77
CA HIS A 191 -8.82 -6.30 -8.22
C HIS A 191 -10.18 -5.81 -8.77
N PRO A 192 -10.21 -4.88 -9.75
CA PRO A 192 -11.46 -4.35 -10.31
C PRO A 192 -12.45 -5.41 -10.77
N ALA A 193 -11.99 -6.51 -11.39
CA ALA A 193 -12.86 -7.62 -11.79
C ALA A 193 -13.55 -8.30 -10.60
N ILE A 194 -12.86 -8.42 -9.47
CA ILE A 194 -13.44 -8.95 -8.22
C ILE A 194 -14.51 -8.00 -7.70
N LYS A 195 -14.21 -6.68 -7.66
CA LYS A 195 -15.22 -5.68 -7.26
C LYS A 195 -16.46 -5.75 -8.13
N ARG A 196 -16.29 -5.87 -9.47
CA ARG A 196 -17.42 -6.00 -10.40
C ARG A 196 -18.25 -7.25 -10.11
N ALA A 197 -17.62 -8.39 -9.87
CA ALA A 197 -18.33 -9.62 -9.53
C ALA A 197 -19.13 -9.50 -8.23
N LEU A 198 -18.56 -8.88 -7.19
CA LEU A 198 -19.26 -8.61 -5.94
C LEU A 198 -20.47 -7.68 -6.13
N CYS A 199 -20.36 -6.68 -7.02
CA CYS A 199 -21.47 -5.79 -7.37
C CYS A 199 -22.59 -6.48 -8.16
N GLN A 200 -22.25 -7.50 -8.94
CA GLN A 200 -23.21 -8.27 -9.74
C GLN A 200 -23.98 -9.30 -8.92
N ASP A 201 -23.44 -9.73 -7.80
CA ASP A 201 -24.11 -10.67 -6.88
C ASP A 201 -25.18 -9.95 -6.06
N LYS A 202 -26.41 -9.93 -6.60
CA LYS A 202 -27.57 -9.27 -5.96
C LYS A 202 -27.93 -9.88 -4.61
N GLY A 203 -27.61 -11.16 -4.39
CA GLY A 203 -27.86 -11.86 -3.12
C GLY A 203 -26.97 -11.37 -1.98
N ARG A 204 -25.87 -10.66 -2.30
CA ARG A 204 -24.90 -10.13 -1.33
C ARG A 204 -24.87 -8.61 -1.23
N ALA A 205 -25.81 -7.92 -1.85
CA ALA A 205 -25.87 -6.47 -1.77
C ALA A 205 -25.96 -6.02 -0.31
N GLY A 206 -25.09 -5.08 0.09
CA GLY A 206 -25.08 -4.58 1.46
C GLY A 206 -24.11 -3.41 1.67
N PRO A 207 -24.19 -2.72 2.82
CA PRO A 207 -23.37 -1.55 3.11
C PRO A 207 -21.86 -1.84 3.17
N TRP A 208 -21.47 -3.08 3.40
CA TRP A 208 -20.08 -3.54 3.42
C TRP A 208 -19.36 -3.32 2.07
N LEU A 209 -20.12 -3.34 0.95
CA LEU A 209 -19.56 -3.09 -0.39
C LEU A 209 -18.93 -1.69 -0.53
N GLN A 210 -19.39 -0.69 0.24
CA GLN A 210 -18.77 0.63 0.26
C GLN A 210 -17.29 0.56 0.65
N ARG A 211 -16.93 -0.32 1.56
CA ARG A 211 -15.55 -0.49 2.03
C ARG A 211 -14.67 -1.24 1.03
N VAL A 212 -15.25 -2.03 0.12
CA VAL A 212 -14.49 -2.78 -0.89
C VAL A 212 -14.24 -1.90 -2.10
N ARG A 213 -12.98 -1.56 -2.32
CA ARG A 213 -12.56 -0.61 -3.36
C ARG A 213 -11.71 -1.30 -4.42
N PRO A 214 -11.95 -1.01 -5.70
CA PRO A 214 -11.08 -1.50 -6.77
C PRO A 214 -9.69 -0.85 -6.69
N TRP A 215 -8.65 -1.64 -6.91
CA TRP A 215 -7.27 -1.17 -6.99
C TRP A 215 -6.42 -2.10 -7.85
N TRP A 216 -5.43 -1.54 -8.55
CA TRP A 216 -4.51 -2.34 -9.36
C TRP A 216 -3.72 -3.32 -8.49
N GLY A 217 -3.31 -4.44 -9.10
CA GLY A 217 -2.84 -5.60 -8.34
C GLY A 217 -4.02 -6.31 -7.68
N HIS A 218 -3.84 -6.87 -6.50
CA HIS A 218 -4.88 -7.51 -5.69
C HIS A 218 -5.66 -8.61 -6.43
N HIS A 219 -4.99 -9.32 -7.35
CA HIS A 219 -5.56 -10.46 -8.08
C HIS A 219 -5.37 -11.79 -7.37
N ASP A 220 -4.46 -11.86 -6.41
CA ASP A 220 -4.06 -13.04 -5.64
C ASP A 220 -4.25 -12.87 -4.13
N HIS A 221 -4.48 -11.66 -3.66
CA HIS A 221 -4.80 -11.31 -2.29
C HIS A 221 -5.78 -10.12 -2.27
N PHE A 222 -6.42 -9.90 -1.14
CA PHE A 222 -7.09 -8.64 -0.84
C PHE A 222 -6.35 -7.95 0.31
N HIS A 223 -6.26 -6.63 0.21
CA HIS A 223 -5.58 -5.80 1.19
C HIS A 223 -6.62 -5.14 2.11
N VAL A 224 -6.51 -5.34 3.39
CA VAL A 224 -7.37 -4.72 4.40
C VAL A 224 -6.62 -3.58 5.07
N ARG A 225 -7.28 -2.46 5.21
CA ARG A 225 -6.83 -1.30 5.99
C ARG A 225 -7.80 -1.05 7.12
N LEU A 226 -7.27 -0.93 8.33
CA LEU A 226 -8.05 -0.52 9.49
C LEU A 226 -8.11 1.01 9.59
N ARG A 227 -9.10 1.49 10.34
CA ARG A 227 -9.19 2.89 10.81
C ARG A 227 -8.10 3.16 11.81
N CYS A 228 -7.81 4.42 12.01
CA CYS A 228 -6.96 4.83 13.12
C CYS A 228 -7.54 4.35 14.46
N PRO A 229 -6.69 3.85 15.38
CA PRO A 229 -7.13 3.48 16.73
C PRO A 229 -7.75 4.67 17.47
N THR A 230 -8.79 4.41 18.25
CA THR A 230 -9.44 5.46 19.04
C THR A 230 -8.44 6.08 20.01
N GLY A 231 -8.30 7.39 19.97
CA GLY A 231 -7.37 8.14 20.84
C GLY A 231 -5.94 8.24 20.31
N ASP A 232 -5.62 7.62 19.20
CA ASP A 232 -4.31 7.76 18.54
C ASP A 232 -4.28 9.03 17.67
N THR A 233 -3.82 10.12 18.26
CA THR A 233 -3.82 11.46 17.63
C THR A 233 -2.75 11.63 16.54
N ASP A 234 -1.75 10.77 16.50
CA ASP A 234 -0.68 10.80 15.50
C ASP A 234 -1.07 10.06 14.21
N CYS A 235 -2.05 9.19 14.30
CA CYS A 235 -2.59 8.47 13.15
C CYS A 235 -3.45 9.40 12.29
N LYS A 236 -3.21 9.39 10.98
CA LYS A 236 -3.96 10.20 10.01
C LYS A 236 -4.89 9.33 9.20
N GLU A 237 -6.18 9.50 9.41
CA GLU A 237 -7.20 8.84 8.60
C GLU A 237 -7.02 9.16 7.11
N PRO A 238 -7.15 8.16 6.24
CA PRO A 238 -7.18 8.41 4.80
C PRO A 238 -8.45 9.20 4.43
N GLN A 239 -8.47 9.73 3.19
CA GLN A 239 -9.65 10.42 2.67
C GLN A 239 -10.91 9.57 2.84
N PRO A 240 -12.04 10.17 3.26
CA PRO A 240 -13.31 9.44 3.42
C PRO A 240 -13.70 8.69 2.16
N LEU A 241 -14.34 7.54 2.34
CA LEU A 241 -14.88 6.79 1.21
C LEU A 241 -16.05 7.55 0.55
N PRO A 242 -16.14 7.51 -0.79
CA PRO A 242 -17.34 7.99 -1.49
C PRO A 242 -18.60 7.27 -0.97
N ALA A 243 -19.73 7.98 -1.01
CA ALA A 243 -21.01 7.40 -0.65
C ALA A 243 -21.41 6.23 -1.57
N GLY A 244 -22.19 5.30 -1.04
CA GLY A 244 -22.72 4.17 -1.78
C GLY A 244 -21.72 3.01 -1.97
N PRO A 245 -22.20 1.92 -2.57
CA PRO A 245 -21.44 0.67 -2.68
C PRO A 245 -20.28 0.73 -3.69
N GLY A 246 -20.14 1.80 -4.50
CA GLY A 246 -19.15 1.90 -5.56
C GLY A 246 -19.37 0.85 -6.68
N CYS A 247 -20.64 0.59 -7.00
CA CYS A 247 -21.08 -0.33 -8.05
C CYS A 247 -21.72 0.43 -9.23
N ASP A 248 -21.42 1.68 -9.36
CA ASP A 248 -21.92 2.60 -10.37
C ASP A 248 -20.87 2.82 -11.49
N ALA A 249 -21.12 3.81 -12.36
CA ALA A 249 -20.25 4.14 -13.49
C ALA A 249 -18.78 4.41 -13.09
N SER A 250 -18.52 4.81 -11.84
CA SER A 250 -17.14 4.99 -11.36
C SER A 250 -16.32 3.69 -11.38
N LEU A 251 -16.99 2.54 -11.29
CA LEU A 251 -16.35 1.24 -11.43
C LEU A 251 -15.96 0.94 -12.88
N ASP A 252 -16.69 1.46 -13.87
CA ASP A 252 -16.41 1.19 -15.28
C ASP A 252 -15.11 1.84 -15.74
N TRP A 253 -14.74 2.99 -15.17
CA TRP A 253 -13.45 3.62 -15.44
C TRP A 253 -12.26 2.66 -15.25
N TRP A 254 -12.29 1.78 -14.25
CA TRP A 254 -11.21 0.84 -13.96
C TRP A 254 -10.92 -0.17 -15.09
N PHE A 255 -11.84 -0.28 -16.05
CA PHE A 255 -11.72 -1.15 -17.22
C PHE A 255 -11.39 -0.39 -18.51
N SER A 256 -11.30 0.94 -18.44
CA SER A 256 -10.98 1.82 -19.57
C SER A 256 -9.50 1.77 -19.95
N GLU A 257 -9.17 2.34 -21.10
CA GLU A 257 -7.79 2.55 -21.54
C GLU A 257 -7.07 3.55 -20.65
N ASP A 258 -7.76 4.59 -20.18
CA ASP A 258 -7.21 5.59 -19.28
C ASP A 258 -6.76 4.97 -17.94
N ALA A 259 -7.53 4.03 -17.41
CA ALA A 259 -7.14 3.31 -16.21
C ALA A 259 -5.87 2.48 -16.44
N ARG A 260 -5.76 1.78 -17.58
CA ARG A 260 -4.55 1.04 -17.95
C ARG A 260 -3.34 1.95 -18.12
N ALA A 261 -3.51 3.07 -18.81
CA ALA A 261 -2.46 4.07 -18.98
C ALA A 261 -2.01 4.67 -17.64
N THR A 262 -2.95 4.92 -16.72
CA THR A 262 -2.66 5.40 -15.36
C THR A 262 -1.89 4.36 -14.56
N ALA A 263 -2.26 3.08 -14.65
CA ALA A 263 -1.54 1.99 -14.00
C ALA A 263 -0.09 1.87 -14.49
N ALA A 264 0.11 1.99 -15.81
CA ALA A 264 1.44 1.91 -16.44
C ALA A 264 2.37 3.07 -16.06
N LYS A 265 1.82 4.25 -15.75
CA LYS A 265 2.58 5.44 -15.32
C LYS A 265 2.96 5.42 -13.83
N ARG A 266 2.52 4.43 -13.07
CA ARG A 266 2.83 4.36 -11.63
C ARG A 266 4.30 4.01 -11.45
N GLY A 267 5.06 4.96 -10.92
CA GLY A 267 6.45 4.77 -10.58
C GLY A 267 6.70 3.72 -9.47
N PRO A 268 7.95 3.45 -9.11
CA PRO A 268 8.30 2.51 -8.07
C PRO A 268 7.70 2.88 -6.70
N PRO A 269 7.66 1.95 -5.73
CA PRO A 269 7.28 2.26 -4.35
C PRO A 269 8.08 3.44 -3.80
N GLY A 270 7.42 4.35 -3.09
CA GLY A 270 8.04 5.55 -2.51
C GLY A 270 8.10 6.77 -3.42
N GLU A 271 7.98 6.62 -4.75
CA GLU A 271 7.89 7.76 -5.66
C GLU A 271 6.57 8.52 -5.44
N GLY A 272 6.68 9.85 -5.21
CA GLY A 272 5.53 10.70 -4.90
C GLY A 272 4.89 10.44 -3.52
N ALA A 273 5.54 9.64 -2.66
CA ALA A 273 5.08 9.47 -1.29
C ALA A 273 5.18 10.78 -0.51
N PRO A 274 4.21 11.07 0.37
CA PRO A 274 4.30 12.19 1.31
C PRO A 274 5.55 12.11 2.18
N ALA A 275 5.94 13.24 2.79
CA ALA A 275 7.05 13.25 3.73
C ALA A 275 6.72 12.38 4.95
N MET A 276 7.72 11.63 5.41
CA MET A 276 7.66 10.87 6.64
C MET A 276 7.49 11.82 7.83
N PRO A 277 6.61 11.55 8.80
CA PRO A 277 6.56 12.31 10.04
C PRO A 277 7.90 12.31 10.78
N GLU A 278 8.29 13.45 11.34
CA GLU A 278 9.55 13.59 12.09
C GLU A 278 9.64 12.62 13.28
N GLN A 279 8.51 12.34 13.93
CA GLN A 279 8.43 11.36 15.02
C GLN A 279 8.93 9.97 14.62
N CYS A 280 8.82 9.62 13.33
CA CYS A 280 9.26 8.31 12.85
C CYS A 280 10.77 8.11 12.92
N GLU A 281 11.58 9.19 12.90
CA GLU A 281 13.02 9.03 13.10
C GLU A 281 13.33 8.50 14.49
N SER A 282 12.65 8.99 15.53
CA SER A 282 12.81 8.49 16.91
C SER A 282 12.31 7.05 17.08
N VAL A 283 11.33 6.63 16.29
CA VAL A 283 10.86 5.24 16.25
C VAL A 283 11.91 4.34 15.58
N LEU A 284 12.57 4.83 14.53
CA LEU A 284 13.59 4.09 13.81
C LEU A 284 14.89 3.91 14.61
N GLU A 285 15.31 4.94 15.38
CA GLU A 285 16.55 4.90 16.16
C GLU A 285 16.54 3.77 17.21
N GLU A 286 17.63 3.02 17.29
CA GLU A 286 17.87 2.07 18.39
C GLU A 286 18.27 2.83 19.66
N GLU A 287 17.76 2.39 20.82
CA GLU A 287 18.22 2.92 22.11
C GLU A 287 19.70 2.56 22.30
N GLY A 288 20.57 3.57 22.39
CA GLY A 288 21.99 3.41 22.68
C GLY A 288 22.96 3.60 21.51
N GLN A 289 22.52 3.87 20.31
CA GLN A 289 23.46 4.30 19.25
C GLN A 289 23.71 5.82 19.33
N PRO A 290 24.99 6.25 19.40
CA PRO A 290 25.32 7.67 19.39
C PRO A 290 24.87 8.28 18.07
N LYS A 291 24.21 9.46 18.12
CA LYS A 291 23.83 10.23 16.95
C LYS A 291 25.06 10.46 16.08
N THR A 292 25.19 9.77 14.97
CA THR A 292 26.16 10.13 13.95
C THR A 292 25.71 11.46 13.36
N LYS A 293 26.43 12.56 13.70
CA LYS A 293 26.27 13.83 13.01
C LYS A 293 26.50 13.56 11.53
N ALA A 294 25.51 13.92 10.71
CA ALA A 294 25.70 13.96 9.27
C ALA A 294 26.85 14.93 8.94
N PRO A 295 27.67 14.60 7.96
CA PRO A 295 28.79 15.46 7.51
C PRO A 295 28.30 16.77 6.91
#